data_ceb800079ceb115f2a8934b1582645a5
#
_entry.id   ceb800079ceb115f2a8934b1582645a5
#
_cell.length_a   1.000
_cell.length_b   1.000
_cell.length_c   1.000
_cell.angle_alpha   90.00
_cell.angle_beta   90.00
_cell.angle_gamma   90.00
#
_symmetry.space_group_name_H-M   'P 1'
#
loop_
_entity.id
_entity.type
_entity.pdbx_description
1 polymer ?
#
loop_
_entity_poly.entity_id
_entity_poly.type
_entity_poly.pdbx_seq_one_letter_code
_entity_poly.pdbx_strand_id
1 'polypeptide(L)'
;MGGVITSPPRSAHRRPEATPYVDLTRDEWSALRAKTPLPLTAEEVERLRGLGDVIDLDEVREIYLPLSRLLNLYVDANDALRGSLNTFLGEQGTQYGTPFVIGVAGSVAVGKSTVARLLKALLARWPEHPRVELVTTDGFLLPMAELEKRGLMARKGFPESYDRRALTRFVADVKAGRDNVTAPVYSHLTYDIVPGERLTVARPDILIVEGLNVLQPALPGSDGRTRVGLADYFDFSVYVDARPQDIREWYLNRFRRLRETAFQDPSSYFRKYTQVSEEEALAYARKTWHTINEPNLIENVAPTRGRATLVIRKGPDHKVQRVRLRKL
;
A
#
# COMPACT_ATOMS: atom_id res chain seq x y z
N MET A 1 -6.48 70.84 -16.96
CA MET A 1 -6.83 69.78 -15.98
C MET A 1 -6.52 68.43 -16.60
N GLY A 2 -5.34 67.90 -16.31
CA GLY A 2 -4.89 66.61 -16.86
C GLY A 2 -5.16 65.48 -15.86
N GLY A 3 -6.01 64.55 -16.21
CA GLY A 3 -6.29 63.38 -15.42
C GLY A 3 -5.20 62.32 -15.58
N VAL A 4 -4.54 62.00 -14.46
CA VAL A 4 -3.54 60.93 -14.37
C VAL A 4 -4.30 59.59 -14.32
N ILE A 5 -4.19 58.78 -15.38
CA ILE A 5 -4.70 57.42 -15.41
C ILE A 5 -3.65 56.52 -14.67
N THR A 6 -3.97 56.13 -13.43
CA THR A 6 -3.20 55.17 -12.69
C THR A 6 -3.59 53.76 -13.14
N SER A 7 -2.67 53.02 -13.78
CA SER A 7 -2.84 51.60 -14.09
C SER A 7 -2.91 50.80 -12.81
N PRO A 8 -3.78 49.74 -12.75
CA PRO A 8 -3.83 48.85 -11.55
C PRO A 8 -2.55 48.05 -11.41
N PRO A 9 -2.13 47.74 -10.16
CA PRO A 9 -0.90 46.99 -9.93
C PRO A 9 -1.01 45.58 -10.53
N ARG A 10 -0.03 45.18 -11.33
CA ARG A 10 0.13 43.84 -11.83
C ARG A 10 0.16 42.86 -10.63
N SER A 11 -0.76 41.91 -10.60
CA SER A 11 -0.74 40.80 -9.65
C SER A 11 0.63 40.12 -9.69
N ALA A 12 1.35 40.19 -8.58
CA ALA A 12 2.62 39.48 -8.43
C ALA A 12 2.30 37.95 -8.53
N HIS A 13 2.68 37.35 -9.65
CA HIS A 13 2.73 35.91 -9.75
C HIS A 13 3.73 35.43 -8.69
N ARG A 14 3.19 34.92 -7.57
CA ARG A 14 4.01 34.16 -6.61
C ARG A 14 4.75 33.10 -7.42
N ARG A 15 6.06 33.15 -7.46
CA ARG A 15 6.88 32.04 -7.95
C ARG A 15 6.44 30.81 -7.17
N PRO A 16 6.13 29.69 -7.83
CA PRO A 16 5.77 28.48 -7.11
C PRO A 16 6.90 28.16 -6.12
N GLU A 17 6.55 27.98 -4.84
CA GLU A 17 7.53 27.60 -3.82
C GLU A 17 8.23 26.31 -4.28
N ALA A 18 9.56 26.30 -4.19
CA ALA A 18 10.35 25.13 -4.52
C ALA A 18 9.92 23.98 -3.58
N THR A 19 9.35 22.94 -4.14
CA THR A 19 8.89 21.75 -3.41
C THR A 19 9.60 20.50 -3.92
N PRO A 20 9.94 19.53 -3.06
CA PRO A 20 10.51 18.26 -3.49
C PRO A 20 9.47 17.33 -4.16
N TYR A 21 8.26 17.80 -4.39
CA TYR A 21 7.18 17.02 -4.99
C TYR A 21 6.68 17.63 -6.30
N VAL A 22 6.12 16.76 -7.14
CA VAL A 22 5.28 17.10 -8.29
C VAL A 22 3.86 16.68 -7.94
N ASP A 23 2.93 17.63 -7.94
CA ASP A 23 1.51 17.37 -7.78
C ASP A 23 0.85 17.36 -9.16
N LEU A 24 0.20 16.26 -9.51
CA LEU A 24 -0.44 16.02 -10.80
C LEU A 24 -1.94 15.79 -10.60
N THR A 25 -2.74 16.44 -11.42
CA THR A 25 -4.16 16.10 -11.57
C THR A 25 -4.31 14.72 -12.22
N ARG A 26 -5.52 14.16 -12.18
CA ARG A 26 -5.83 12.90 -12.86
C ARG A 26 -5.47 12.93 -14.35
N ASP A 27 -5.84 14.01 -15.04
CA ASP A 27 -5.62 14.15 -16.49
C ASP A 27 -4.14 14.26 -16.83
N GLU A 28 -3.38 15.08 -16.09
CA GLU A 28 -1.93 15.21 -16.25
C GLU A 28 -1.22 13.87 -16.00
N TRP A 29 -1.64 13.13 -14.97
CA TRP A 29 -1.10 11.81 -14.66
C TRP A 29 -1.44 10.79 -15.76
N SER A 30 -2.70 10.74 -16.19
CA SER A 30 -3.16 9.84 -17.25
C SER A 30 -2.40 10.03 -18.57
N ALA A 31 -2.03 11.25 -18.92
CA ALA A 31 -1.26 11.54 -20.13
C ALA A 31 0.13 10.86 -20.11
N LEU A 32 0.71 10.58 -18.93
CA LEU A 32 2.03 9.96 -18.78
C LEU A 32 2.08 8.48 -19.17
N ARG A 33 0.92 7.82 -19.40
CA ARG A 33 0.90 6.46 -19.94
C ARG A 33 1.48 6.37 -21.35
N ALA A 34 1.55 7.49 -22.06
CA ALA A 34 1.93 7.56 -23.48
C ALA A 34 1.12 6.58 -24.34
N LYS A 35 1.80 5.77 -25.20
CA LYS A 35 1.17 4.76 -26.05
C LYS A 35 1.19 3.34 -25.46
N THR A 36 1.42 3.21 -24.13
CA THR A 36 1.47 1.90 -23.47
C THR A 36 0.08 1.24 -23.56
N PRO A 37 -0.04 0.05 -24.15
CA PRO A 37 -1.32 -0.65 -24.23
C PRO A 37 -1.73 -1.15 -22.84
N LEU A 38 -3.03 -1.17 -22.57
CA LEU A 38 -3.55 -1.78 -21.35
C LEU A 38 -3.56 -3.31 -21.49
N PRO A 39 -2.78 -4.04 -20.68
CA PRO A 39 -2.65 -5.49 -20.83
C PRO A 39 -3.66 -6.30 -20.00
N LEU A 40 -4.68 -5.66 -19.42
CA LEU A 40 -5.70 -6.30 -18.59
C LEU A 40 -7.08 -6.17 -19.23
N THR A 41 -7.91 -7.20 -19.06
CA THR A 41 -9.32 -7.21 -19.47
C THR A 41 -10.23 -6.72 -18.32
N ALA A 42 -11.51 -6.43 -18.62
CA ALA A 42 -12.49 -6.04 -17.63
C ALA A 42 -12.72 -7.15 -16.59
N GLU A 43 -12.74 -8.41 -17.02
CA GLU A 43 -12.92 -9.58 -16.17
C GLU A 43 -11.72 -9.78 -15.23
N GLU A 44 -10.51 -9.51 -15.69
CA GLU A 44 -9.30 -9.54 -14.84
C GLU A 44 -9.36 -8.45 -13.77
N VAL A 45 -9.76 -7.23 -14.14
CA VAL A 45 -9.92 -6.11 -13.19
C VAL A 45 -10.98 -6.44 -12.14
N GLU A 46 -12.12 -7.01 -12.55
CA GLU A 46 -13.19 -7.40 -11.62
C GLU A 46 -12.70 -8.45 -10.60
N ARG A 47 -11.91 -9.44 -11.03
CA ARG A 47 -11.33 -10.46 -10.12
C ARG A 47 -10.28 -9.88 -9.17
N LEU A 48 -9.55 -8.85 -9.58
CA LEU A 48 -8.53 -8.19 -8.76
C LEU A 48 -9.14 -7.20 -7.77
N ARG A 49 -10.35 -6.75 -8.01
CA ARG A 49 -11.05 -5.76 -7.19
C ARG A 49 -11.39 -6.31 -5.80
N GLY A 50 -11.16 -5.51 -4.77
CA GLY A 50 -11.60 -5.80 -3.41
C GLY A 50 -13.11 -5.57 -3.24
N LEU A 51 -13.71 -6.26 -2.28
CA LEU A 51 -15.11 -6.05 -1.94
C LEU A 51 -15.34 -4.59 -1.49
N GLY A 52 -16.16 -3.88 -2.22
CA GLY A 52 -16.48 -2.48 -1.97
C GLY A 52 -15.61 -1.47 -2.73
N ASP A 53 -14.51 -1.88 -3.37
CA ASP A 53 -13.73 -1.00 -4.21
C ASP A 53 -14.46 -0.70 -5.54
N VAL A 54 -14.37 0.54 -6.00
CA VAL A 54 -14.93 0.98 -7.28
C VAL A 54 -13.76 1.22 -8.23
N ILE A 55 -13.36 0.17 -8.94
CA ILE A 55 -12.30 0.24 -9.95
C ILE A 55 -12.82 -0.39 -11.23
N ASP A 56 -12.73 0.35 -12.32
CA ASP A 56 -13.06 -0.06 -13.67
C ASP A 56 -11.82 -0.03 -14.57
N LEU A 57 -11.98 -0.43 -15.82
CA LEU A 57 -10.90 -0.43 -16.81
C LEU A 57 -10.34 0.96 -17.08
N ASP A 58 -11.16 2.00 -16.99
CA ASP A 58 -10.73 3.38 -17.20
C ASP A 58 -9.85 3.85 -16.03
N GLU A 59 -10.22 3.52 -14.77
CA GLU A 59 -9.38 3.79 -13.62
C GLU A 59 -8.01 3.09 -13.74
N VAL A 60 -8.00 1.84 -14.21
CA VAL A 60 -6.74 1.11 -14.45
C VAL A 60 -5.92 1.79 -15.54
N ARG A 61 -6.54 2.16 -16.65
CA ARG A 61 -5.88 2.82 -17.79
C ARG A 61 -5.30 4.18 -17.43
N GLU A 62 -6.05 4.98 -16.66
CA GLU A 62 -5.68 6.36 -16.37
C GLU A 62 -4.73 6.49 -15.18
N ILE A 63 -4.79 5.58 -14.22
CA ILE A 63 -4.05 5.70 -12.97
C ILE A 63 -2.97 4.62 -12.82
N TYR A 64 -3.34 3.35 -12.95
CA TYR A 64 -2.43 2.26 -12.60
C TYR A 64 -1.48 1.88 -13.74
N LEU A 65 -1.88 2.12 -14.98
CA LEU A 65 -1.00 1.90 -16.13
C LEU A 65 0.17 2.90 -16.18
N PRO A 66 -0.04 4.23 -16.01
CA PRO A 66 1.07 5.17 -15.84
C PRO A 66 1.96 4.83 -14.66
N LEU A 67 1.37 4.39 -13.52
CA LEU A 67 2.15 3.97 -12.35
C LEU A 67 3.02 2.74 -12.65
N SER A 68 2.45 1.72 -13.32
CA SER A 68 3.22 0.54 -13.75
C SER A 68 4.39 0.93 -14.65
N ARG A 69 4.16 1.84 -15.60
CA ARG A 69 5.22 2.37 -16.47
C ARG A 69 6.30 3.10 -15.68
N LEU A 70 5.92 3.96 -14.73
CA LEU A 70 6.87 4.64 -13.85
C LEU A 70 7.71 3.64 -13.05
N LEU A 71 7.05 2.63 -12.46
CA LEU A 71 7.74 1.58 -11.69
C LEU A 71 8.72 0.80 -12.56
N ASN A 72 8.37 0.48 -13.81
CA ASN A 72 9.30 -0.18 -14.72
C ASN A 72 10.57 0.68 -14.96
N LEU A 73 10.42 2.01 -15.15
CA LEU A 73 11.57 2.91 -15.27
C LEU A 73 12.48 2.90 -14.03
N TYR A 74 11.89 2.79 -12.82
CA TYR A 74 12.67 2.68 -11.59
C TYR A 74 13.38 1.32 -11.48
N VAL A 75 12.73 0.23 -11.88
CA VAL A 75 13.33 -1.11 -11.89
C VAL A 75 14.52 -1.14 -12.85
N ASP A 76 14.35 -0.67 -14.10
CA ASP A 76 15.40 -0.60 -15.11
C ASP A 76 16.61 0.23 -14.65
N ALA A 77 16.35 1.41 -14.06
CA ALA A 77 17.39 2.27 -13.52
C ALA A 77 18.14 1.64 -12.36
N ASN A 78 17.42 0.93 -11.47
CA ASN A 78 17.99 0.20 -10.34
C ASN A 78 18.90 -0.94 -10.82
N ASP A 79 18.46 -1.67 -11.84
CA ASP A 79 19.23 -2.78 -12.43
C ASP A 79 20.51 -2.28 -13.12
N ALA A 80 20.43 -1.17 -13.84
CA ALA A 80 21.60 -0.53 -14.45
C ALA A 80 22.61 -0.06 -13.39
N LEU A 81 22.12 0.58 -12.31
CA LEU A 81 22.96 0.99 -11.18
C LEU A 81 23.63 -0.20 -10.50
N ARG A 82 22.88 -1.28 -10.28
CA ARG A 82 23.42 -2.51 -9.69
C ARG A 82 24.51 -3.13 -10.55
N GLY A 83 24.32 -3.19 -11.87
CA GLY A 83 25.36 -3.65 -12.81
C GLY A 83 26.64 -2.84 -12.68
N SER A 84 26.53 -1.53 -12.55
CA SER A 84 27.66 -0.61 -12.34
C SER A 84 28.34 -0.84 -10.96
N LEU A 85 27.55 -1.07 -9.92
CA LEU A 85 28.07 -1.37 -8.57
C LEU A 85 28.80 -2.71 -8.52
N ASN A 86 28.28 -3.76 -9.17
CA ASN A 86 28.97 -5.05 -9.25
C ASN A 86 30.33 -4.90 -9.97
N THR A 87 30.38 -4.11 -11.04
CA THR A 87 31.63 -3.79 -11.71
C THR A 87 32.60 -3.05 -10.81
N PHE A 88 32.12 -2.05 -10.05
CA PHE A 88 32.92 -1.28 -9.10
C PHE A 88 33.49 -2.15 -7.97
N LEU A 89 32.69 -3.11 -7.47
CA LEU A 89 33.11 -4.03 -6.39
C LEU A 89 33.99 -5.20 -6.90
N GLY A 90 34.16 -5.34 -8.21
CA GLY A 90 34.90 -6.47 -8.80
C GLY A 90 34.18 -7.80 -8.68
N GLU A 91 32.88 -7.76 -8.37
CA GLU A 91 32.03 -8.95 -8.29
C GLU A 91 31.65 -9.41 -9.69
N GLN A 92 32.33 -10.44 -10.20
CA GLN A 92 31.93 -11.10 -11.46
C GLN A 92 30.85 -12.15 -11.18
N GLY A 93 29.61 -11.88 -11.66
CA GLY A 93 28.63 -12.92 -11.83
C GLY A 93 27.82 -13.32 -10.61
N THR A 94 27.26 -12.36 -9.86
CA THR A 94 26.09 -12.70 -9.05
C THR A 94 24.94 -13.05 -9.99
N GLN A 95 24.69 -14.36 -10.14
CA GLN A 95 23.72 -14.94 -11.09
C GLN A 95 22.28 -14.48 -10.81
N TYR A 96 22.03 -13.83 -9.69
CA TYR A 96 20.71 -13.40 -9.23
C TYR A 96 20.73 -11.95 -8.73
N GLY A 97 19.84 -11.15 -9.31
CA GLY A 97 19.69 -9.75 -8.89
C GLY A 97 19.05 -9.61 -7.51
N THR A 98 19.33 -8.48 -6.85
CA THR A 98 18.59 -8.04 -5.68
C THR A 98 17.18 -7.65 -6.10
N PRO A 99 16.09 -8.21 -5.52
CA PRO A 99 14.72 -7.85 -5.87
C PRO A 99 14.44 -6.36 -5.68
N PHE A 100 13.62 -5.79 -6.57
CA PHE A 100 13.07 -4.45 -6.38
C PHE A 100 11.89 -4.53 -5.41
N VAL A 101 11.91 -3.77 -4.31
CA VAL A 101 10.92 -3.87 -3.25
C VAL A 101 10.01 -2.64 -3.24
N ILE A 102 8.70 -2.86 -3.37
CA ILE A 102 7.67 -1.83 -3.39
C ILE A 102 6.83 -1.92 -2.11
N GLY A 103 6.78 -0.85 -1.32
CA GLY A 103 5.86 -0.73 -0.19
C GLY A 103 4.52 -0.11 -0.61
N VAL A 104 3.39 -0.72 -0.24
CA VAL A 104 2.04 -0.16 -0.45
C VAL A 104 1.37 0.10 0.88
N ALA A 105 1.24 1.37 1.25
CA ALA A 105 0.71 1.83 2.52
C ALA A 105 -0.66 2.51 2.38
N GLY A 106 -1.34 2.70 3.49
CA GLY A 106 -2.62 3.42 3.59
C GLY A 106 -3.52 2.83 4.66
N SER A 107 -4.64 3.44 4.96
CA SER A 107 -5.59 3.02 6.00
C SER A 107 -6.35 1.74 5.64
N VAL A 108 -7.05 1.16 6.63
CA VAL A 108 -8.07 0.14 6.38
C VAL A 108 -9.12 0.68 5.39
N ALA A 109 -9.69 -0.17 4.57
CA ALA A 109 -10.73 0.15 3.58
C ALA A 109 -10.39 1.21 2.51
N VAL A 110 -9.15 1.73 2.44
CA VAL A 110 -8.76 2.72 1.42
C VAL A 110 -8.48 2.09 0.04
N GLY A 111 -8.38 0.75 -0.04
CA GLY A 111 -8.15 0.01 -1.28
C GLY A 111 -6.68 -0.35 -1.55
N LYS A 112 -5.80 -0.37 -0.53
CA LYS A 112 -4.38 -0.79 -0.66
C LYS A 112 -4.20 -2.14 -1.34
N SER A 113 -4.97 -3.14 -0.87
CA SER A 113 -4.84 -4.52 -1.36
C SER A 113 -5.25 -4.65 -2.82
N THR A 114 -6.23 -3.84 -3.27
CA THR A 114 -6.60 -3.77 -4.69
C THR A 114 -5.50 -3.11 -5.51
N VAL A 115 -4.93 -2.00 -5.02
CA VAL A 115 -3.76 -1.35 -5.65
C VAL A 115 -2.59 -2.34 -5.78
N ALA A 116 -2.26 -3.06 -4.71
CA ALA A 116 -1.16 -4.04 -4.70
C ALA A 116 -1.39 -5.19 -5.69
N ARG A 117 -2.62 -5.74 -5.77
CA ARG A 117 -2.97 -6.79 -6.74
C ARG A 117 -2.94 -6.28 -8.18
N LEU A 118 -3.44 -5.07 -8.45
CA LEU A 118 -3.36 -4.46 -9.78
C LEU A 118 -1.91 -4.21 -10.19
N LEU A 119 -1.08 -3.69 -9.29
CA LEU A 119 0.35 -3.51 -9.54
C LEU A 119 1.03 -4.86 -9.83
N LYS A 120 0.77 -5.90 -9.04
CA LYS A 120 1.29 -7.26 -9.31
C LYS A 120 0.91 -7.70 -10.73
N ALA A 121 -0.37 -7.57 -11.09
CA ALA A 121 -0.87 -8.01 -12.39
C ALA A 121 -0.28 -7.20 -13.56
N LEU A 122 -0.14 -5.88 -13.41
CA LEU A 122 0.41 -5.00 -14.45
C LEU A 122 1.92 -5.18 -14.60
N LEU A 123 2.67 -5.24 -13.48
CA LEU A 123 4.12 -5.40 -13.50
C LEU A 123 4.55 -6.76 -14.04
N ALA A 124 3.81 -7.82 -13.73
CA ALA A 124 4.08 -9.16 -14.29
C ALA A 124 3.87 -9.28 -15.82
N ARG A 125 3.32 -8.25 -16.46
CA ARG A 125 3.18 -8.19 -17.93
C ARG A 125 4.39 -7.56 -18.64
N TRP A 126 5.34 -7.00 -17.87
CA TRP A 126 6.60 -6.52 -18.44
C TRP A 126 7.56 -7.70 -18.61
N PRO A 127 8.04 -7.96 -19.84
CA PRO A 127 8.84 -9.17 -20.14
C PRO A 127 10.14 -9.25 -19.35
N GLU A 128 10.72 -8.11 -18.99
CA GLU A 128 12.00 -7.99 -18.32
C GLU A 128 11.94 -8.43 -16.85
N HIS A 129 10.75 -8.32 -16.22
CA HIS A 129 10.56 -8.54 -14.77
C HIS A 129 9.28 -9.32 -14.46
N PRO A 130 9.08 -10.54 -15.02
CA PRO A 130 7.80 -11.26 -14.93
C PRO A 130 7.50 -11.84 -13.53
N ARG A 131 8.52 -12.02 -12.69
CA ARG A 131 8.37 -12.65 -11.36
C ARG A 131 8.03 -11.61 -10.30
N VAL A 132 6.74 -11.29 -10.18
CA VAL A 132 6.23 -10.32 -9.20
C VAL A 132 5.51 -11.05 -8.09
N GLU A 133 5.98 -10.87 -6.84
CA GLU A 133 5.35 -11.43 -5.67
C GLU A 133 4.70 -10.35 -4.80
N LEU A 134 3.62 -10.73 -4.12
CA LEU A 134 2.85 -9.86 -3.22
C LEU A 134 2.71 -10.54 -1.87
N VAL A 135 3.14 -9.83 -0.83
CA VAL A 135 2.98 -10.26 0.57
C VAL A 135 2.25 -9.18 1.35
N THR A 136 1.22 -9.58 2.10
CA THR A 136 0.53 -8.70 3.02
C THR A 136 1.17 -8.77 4.41
N THR A 137 1.28 -7.64 5.08
CA THR A 137 1.85 -7.61 6.44
C THR A 137 0.94 -8.26 7.48
N ASP A 138 -0.33 -8.51 7.15
CA ASP A 138 -1.28 -9.16 8.06
C ASP A 138 -0.82 -10.56 8.47
N GLY A 139 -0.04 -11.25 7.63
CA GLY A 139 0.63 -12.50 7.98
C GLY A 139 1.59 -12.38 9.17
N PHE A 140 2.05 -11.19 9.47
CA PHE A 140 2.95 -10.90 10.60
C PHE A 140 2.24 -10.29 11.81
N LEU A 141 0.89 -10.26 11.83
CA LEU A 141 0.15 -10.00 13.06
C LEU A 141 0.47 -11.07 14.10
N LEU A 142 0.50 -10.69 15.35
CA LEU A 142 0.55 -11.66 16.44
C LEU A 142 -0.74 -12.49 16.42
N PRO A 143 -0.67 -13.81 16.66
CA PRO A 143 -1.86 -14.66 16.78
C PRO A 143 -2.83 -14.13 17.83
N MET A 144 -4.14 -14.35 17.66
CA MET A 144 -5.16 -13.84 18.57
C MET A 144 -4.89 -14.21 20.02
N ALA A 145 -4.50 -15.46 20.29
CA ALA A 145 -4.15 -15.92 21.64
C ALA A 145 -3.00 -15.10 22.27
N GLU A 146 -2.02 -14.67 21.47
CA GLU A 146 -0.93 -13.82 21.96
C GLU A 146 -1.37 -12.37 22.16
N LEU A 147 -2.25 -11.84 21.28
CA LEU A 147 -2.86 -10.52 21.45
C LEU A 147 -3.73 -10.45 22.71
N GLU A 148 -4.51 -11.49 23.00
CA GLU A 148 -5.32 -11.61 24.22
C GLU A 148 -4.45 -11.64 25.46
N LYS A 149 -3.41 -12.50 25.46
CA LYS A 149 -2.44 -12.62 26.56
C LYS A 149 -1.74 -11.29 26.87
N ARG A 150 -1.46 -10.49 25.85
CA ARG A 150 -0.83 -9.15 25.98
C ARG A 150 -1.81 -8.02 26.22
N GLY A 151 -3.12 -8.25 26.20
CA GLY A 151 -4.14 -7.21 26.29
C GLY A 151 -4.20 -6.29 25.05
N LEU A 152 -3.75 -6.78 23.88
CA LEU A 152 -3.62 -6.00 22.65
C LEU A 152 -4.78 -6.20 21.65
N MET A 153 -5.85 -6.91 22.00
CA MET A 153 -6.98 -7.14 21.10
C MET A 153 -7.62 -5.84 20.59
N ALA A 154 -7.76 -4.84 21.46
CA ALA A 154 -8.27 -3.52 21.09
C ALA A 154 -7.25 -2.67 20.29
N ARG A 155 -6.03 -3.17 20.12
CA ARG A 155 -4.94 -2.53 19.38
C ARG A 155 -4.51 -3.37 18.15
N LYS A 156 -5.34 -4.34 17.73
CA LYS A 156 -5.07 -5.13 16.53
C LYS A 156 -5.05 -4.23 15.29
N GLY A 157 -3.97 -4.29 14.50
CA GLY A 157 -3.68 -3.39 13.39
C GLY A 157 -2.75 -2.21 13.76
N PHE A 158 -2.53 -1.93 15.04
CA PHE A 158 -1.51 -0.98 15.48
C PHE A 158 -0.10 -1.59 15.37
N PRO A 159 0.97 -0.78 15.31
CA PRO A 159 2.33 -1.29 15.13
C PRO A 159 2.77 -2.35 16.14
N GLU A 160 2.33 -2.26 17.40
CA GLU A 160 2.65 -3.20 18.47
C GLU A 160 1.96 -4.57 18.36
N SER A 161 0.92 -4.67 17.53
CA SER A 161 0.23 -5.94 17.28
C SER A 161 0.91 -6.83 16.22
N TYR A 162 2.04 -6.38 15.68
CA TYR A 162 2.80 -7.11 14.65
C TYR A 162 4.12 -7.64 15.19
N ASP A 163 4.56 -8.81 14.70
CA ASP A 163 5.96 -9.22 14.81
C ASP A 163 6.80 -8.45 13.77
N ARG A 164 7.12 -7.21 14.12
CA ARG A 164 7.91 -6.32 13.26
C ARG A 164 9.31 -6.85 12.97
N ARG A 165 9.89 -7.67 13.88
CA ARG A 165 11.22 -8.27 13.69
C ARG A 165 11.16 -9.35 12.63
N ALA A 166 10.17 -10.24 12.70
CA ALA A 166 9.97 -11.28 11.70
C ALA A 166 9.69 -10.67 10.31
N LEU A 167 8.83 -9.62 10.24
CA LEU A 167 8.52 -8.92 8.99
C LEU A 167 9.78 -8.27 8.39
N THR A 168 10.56 -7.53 9.19
CA THR A 168 11.79 -6.88 8.70
C THR A 168 12.82 -7.92 8.25
N ARG A 169 12.98 -9.02 9.00
CA ARG A 169 13.85 -10.12 8.60
C ARG A 169 13.41 -10.77 7.29
N PHE A 170 12.12 -11.03 7.13
CA PHE A 170 11.56 -11.57 5.89
C PHE A 170 11.94 -10.72 4.67
N VAL A 171 11.72 -9.39 4.74
CA VAL A 171 12.06 -8.49 3.63
C VAL A 171 13.56 -8.41 3.41
N ALA A 172 14.36 -8.38 4.48
CA ALA A 172 15.82 -8.42 4.38
C ALA A 172 16.34 -9.69 3.72
N ASP A 173 15.77 -10.86 4.07
CA ASP A 173 16.15 -12.16 3.50
C ASP A 173 15.79 -12.22 2.00
N VAL A 174 14.61 -11.72 1.60
CA VAL A 174 14.23 -11.60 0.18
C VAL A 174 15.17 -10.63 -0.55
N LYS A 175 15.43 -9.45 0.02
CA LYS A 175 16.34 -8.43 -0.55
C LYS A 175 17.77 -8.95 -0.69
N ALA A 176 18.19 -9.85 0.20
CA ALA A 176 19.50 -10.54 0.11
C ALA A 176 19.54 -11.65 -0.95
N GLY A 177 18.44 -11.88 -1.67
CA GLY A 177 18.36 -12.91 -2.71
C GLY A 177 18.30 -14.34 -2.19
N ARG A 178 17.89 -14.56 -0.92
CA ARG A 178 17.73 -15.91 -0.37
C ARG A 178 16.64 -16.69 -1.09
N ASP A 179 16.85 -17.97 -1.22
CA ASP A 179 15.87 -18.89 -1.80
C ASP A 179 14.73 -19.20 -0.83
N ASN A 180 13.51 -19.29 -1.38
CA ASN A 180 12.35 -19.84 -0.68
C ASN A 180 12.10 -19.20 0.70
N VAL A 181 12.14 -17.87 0.77
CA VAL A 181 11.79 -17.15 1.99
C VAL A 181 10.29 -17.27 2.26
N THR A 182 9.90 -17.61 3.48
CA THR A 182 8.50 -17.88 3.80
C THR A 182 7.88 -16.84 4.71
N ALA A 183 6.62 -16.47 4.43
CA ALA A 183 5.79 -15.62 5.27
C ALA A 183 4.59 -16.39 5.83
N PRO A 184 4.11 -16.12 7.05
CA PRO A 184 2.86 -16.70 7.56
C PRO A 184 1.67 -16.22 6.74
N VAL A 185 0.59 -17.03 6.71
CA VAL A 185 -0.66 -16.70 6.03
C VAL A 185 -1.68 -16.22 7.06
N TYR A 186 -2.38 -15.12 6.73
CA TYR A 186 -3.48 -14.58 7.51
C TYR A 186 -4.82 -14.84 6.84
N SER A 187 -5.79 -15.28 7.61
CA SER A 187 -7.17 -15.46 7.14
C SER A 187 -8.08 -14.35 7.67
N HIS A 188 -8.62 -13.55 6.76
CA HIS A 188 -9.67 -12.58 7.11
C HIS A 188 -10.98 -13.25 7.54
N LEU A 189 -11.21 -14.51 7.15
CA LEU A 189 -12.38 -15.28 7.53
C LEU A 189 -12.33 -15.66 9.00
N THR A 190 -11.24 -16.31 9.43
CA THR A 190 -11.02 -16.70 10.82
C THR A 190 -10.46 -15.56 11.68
N TYR A 191 -10.07 -14.45 11.05
CA TYR A 191 -9.50 -13.25 11.67
C TYR A 191 -8.20 -13.53 12.42
N ASP A 192 -7.43 -14.53 11.99
CA ASP A 192 -6.19 -14.96 12.64
C ASP A 192 -5.16 -15.50 11.63
N ILE A 193 -3.94 -15.75 12.11
CA ILE A 193 -2.90 -16.50 11.40
C ILE A 193 -3.38 -17.94 11.21
N VAL A 194 -3.21 -18.47 9.99
CA VAL A 194 -3.53 -19.88 9.69
C VAL A 194 -2.38 -20.75 10.19
N PRO A 195 -2.61 -21.63 11.18
CA PRO A 195 -1.56 -22.45 11.74
C PRO A 195 -0.92 -23.38 10.69
N GLY A 196 0.42 -23.34 10.61
CA GLY A 196 1.19 -24.21 9.71
C GLY A 196 1.19 -23.80 8.24
N GLU A 197 0.34 -22.86 7.81
CA GLU A 197 0.30 -22.39 6.43
C GLU A 197 1.32 -21.27 6.22
N ARG A 198 2.08 -21.37 5.11
CA ARG A 198 3.09 -20.37 4.76
C ARG A 198 3.08 -20.08 3.26
N LEU A 199 3.18 -18.82 2.93
CA LEU A 199 3.46 -18.37 1.57
C LEU A 199 4.96 -18.43 1.32
N THR A 200 5.40 -19.10 0.24
CA THR A 200 6.80 -19.14 -0.17
C THR A 200 7.06 -18.10 -1.25
N VAL A 201 8.08 -17.28 -1.04
CA VAL A 201 8.59 -16.31 -2.00
C VAL A 201 9.92 -16.81 -2.55
N ALA A 202 9.94 -17.14 -3.85
CA ALA A 202 11.07 -17.76 -4.52
C ALA A 202 11.72 -16.79 -5.51
N ARG A 203 12.75 -16.05 -5.07
CA ARG A 203 13.57 -15.12 -5.88
C ARG A 203 12.75 -14.27 -6.85
N PRO A 204 11.89 -13.38 -6.39
CA PRO A 204 11.13 -12.50 -7.25
C PRO A 204 12.05 -11.45 -7.90
N ASP A 205 11.65 -10.94 -9.07
CA ASP A 205 12.25 -9.73 -9.63
C ASP A 205 11.74 -8.50 -8.86
N ILE A 206 10.43 -8.52 -8.53
CA ILE A 206 9.76 -7.47 -7.77
C ILE A 206 9.00 -8.07 -6.59
N LEU A 207 9.21 -7.55 -5.39
CA LEU A 207 8.42 -7.85 -4.21
C LEU A 207 7.53 -6.66 -3.84
N ILE A 208 6.22 -6.87 -3.78
CA ILE A 208 5.26 -5.90 -3.25
C ILE A 208 4.93 -6.28 -1.81
N VAL A 209 5.12 -5.34 -0.87
CA VAL A 209 4.77 -5.50 0.55
C VAL A 209 3.64 -4.53 0.87
N GLU A 210 2.45 -5.06 1.17
CA GLU A 210 1.25 -4.27 1.43
C GLU A 210 0.87 -4.32 2.91
N GLY A 211 0.55 -3.17 3.51
CA GLY A 211 0.03 -3.13 4.87
C GLY A 211 -0.16 -1.73 5.45
N LEU A 212 -0.77 -1.69 6.65
CA LEU A 212 -1.04 -0.44 7.36
C LEU A 212 0.24 0.28 7.78
N ASN A 213 1.22 -0.47 8.27
CA ASN A 213 2.37 0.04 9.00
C ASN A 213 3.70 -0.08 8.22
N VAL A 214 3.64 -0.32 6.89
CA VAL A 214 4.85 -0.58 6.08
C VAL A 214 5.81 0.61 6.01
N LEU A 215 5.32 1.84 6.14
CA LEU A 215 6.13 3.05 6.11
C LEU A 215 6.52 3.58 7.50
N GLN A 216 6.27 2.81 8.56
CA GLN A 216 6.68 3.18 9.91
C GLN A 216 8.20 3.32 9.99
N PRO A 217 8.72 4.35 10.69
CA PRO A 217 10.14 4.49 10.93
C PRO A 217 10.67 3.34 11.80
N ALA A 218 11.97 3.12 11.72
CA ALA A 218 12.64 2.25 12.67
C ALA A 218 12.42 2.75 14.11
N LEU A 219 12.15 1.83 15.03
CA LEU A 219 12.14 2.16 16.45
C LEU A 219 13.55 2.09 17.00
N PRO A 220 13.93 2.99 17.94
CA PRO A 220 15.16 2.84 18.71
C PRO A 220 15.18 1.47 19.40
N GLY A 221 16.32 0.80 19.36
CA GLY A 221 16.53 -0.42 20.14
C GLY A 221 16.54 -0.11 21.65
N SER A 222 16.40 -1.12 22.50
CA SER A 222 16.54 -0.98 23.96
C SER A 222 17.93 -0.44 24.38
N ASP A 223 18.90 -0.52 23.49
CA ASP A 223 20.25 0.03 23.62
C ASP A 223 20.36 1.50 23.10
N GLY A 224 19.25 2.14 22.77
CA GLY A 224 19.19 3.49 22.21
C GLY A 224 19.69 3.61 20.77
N ARG A 225 20.13 2.51 20.13
CA ARG A 225 20.62 2.54 18.75
C ARG A 225 19.45 2.45 17.77
N THR A 226 19.49 3.30 16.73
CA THR A 226 18.56 3.18 15.61
C THR A 226 18.91 1.95 14.77
N ARG A 227 17.93 1.08 14.54
CA ARG A 227 18.06 -0.10 13.68
C ARG A 227 17.44 0.19 12.32
N VAL A 228 17.80 -0.61 11.31
CA VAL A 228 17.16 -0.55 9.99
C VAL A 228 15.68 -0.91 10.14
N GLY A 229 14.80 -0.05 9.65
CA GLY A 229 13.36 -0.28 9.63
C GLY A 229 12.91 -0.95 8.34
N LEU A 230 11.68 -1.43 8.32
CA LEU A 230 11.10 -2.07 7.14
C LEU A 230 11.14 -1.14 5.91
N ALA A 231 10.80 0.13 6.09
CA ALA A 231 10.73 1.12 5.01
C ALA A 231 12.09 1.43 4.36
N ASP A 232 13.20 1.14 5.05
CA ASP A 232 14.54 1.38 4.54
C ASP A 232 14.97 0.35 3.47
N TYR A 233 14.23 -0.76 3.35
CA TYR A 233 14.40 -1.77 2.30
C TYR A 233 13.62 -1.47 1.02
N PHE A 234 12.75 -0.47 1.01
CA PHE A 234 11.91 -0.16 -0.15
C PHE A 234 12.65 0.70 -1.16
N ASP A 235 12.69 0.23 -2.40
CA ASP A 235 13.20 0.99 -3.53
C ASP A 235 12.15 2.02 -4.01
N PHE A 236 10.85 1.70 -3.81
CA PHE A 236 9.74 2.58 -4.11
C PHE A 236 8.61 2.40 -3.09
N SER A 237 7.83 3.43 -2.86
CA SER A 237 6.68 3.31 -1.96
C SER A 237 5.47 4.10 -2.45
N VAL A 238 4.30 3.49 -2.35
CA VAL A 238 2.99 4.05 -2.70
C VAL A 238 2.17 4.21 -1.43
N TYR A 239 1.65 5.40 -1.19
CA TYR A 239 0.67 5.65 -0.13
C TYR A 239 -0.70 5.92 -0.75
N VAL A 240 -1.71 5.14 -0.38
CA VAL A 240 -3.10 5.36 -0.81
C VAL A 240 -3.79 6.22 0.23
N ASP A 241 -4.12 7.45 -0.15
CA ASP A 241 -4.68 8.52 0.70
C ASP A 241 -6.15 8.80 0.37
N ALA A 242 -6.92 9.14 1.40
CA ALA A 242 -8.25 9.72 1.26
C ALA A 242 -8.60 10.50 2.54
N ARG A 243 -9.68 11.26 2.53
CA ARG A 243 -10.15 11.95 3.74
C ARG A 243 -10.67 10.92 4.76
N PRO A 244 -10.40 11.07 6.05
CA PRO A 244 -10.84 10.11 7.09
C PRO A 244 -12.35 9.82 7.05
N GLN A 245 -13.16 10.84 6.76
CA GLN A 245 -14.62 10.69 6.62
C GLN A 245 -15.01 9.78 5.45
N ASP A 246 -14.32 9.89 4.30
CA ASP A 246 -14.58 9.04 3.13
C ASP A 246 -14.18 7.58 3.44
N ILE A 247 -13.02 7.38 4.08
CA ILE A 247 -12.55 6.06 4.51
C ILE A 247 -13.53 5.41 5.50
N ARG A 248 -14.08 6.20 6.44
CA ARG A 248 -15.09 5.71 7.38
C ARG A 248 -16.34 5.20 6.65
N GLU A 249 -16.87 5.96 5.70
CA GLU A 249 -18.05 5.54 4.92
C GLU A 249 -17.75 4.27 4.11
N TRP A 250 -16.57 4.17 3.51
CA TRP A 250 -16.16 2.97 2.79
C TRP A 250 -16.00 1.75 3.71
N TYR A 251 -15.47 1.96 4.91
CA TYR A 251 -15.35 0.91 5.92
C TYR A 251 -16.73 0.38 6.34
N LEU A 252 -17.69 1.27 6.59
CA LEU A 252 -19.06 0.87 6.98
C LEU A 252 -19.78 0.16 5.83
N ASN A 253 -19.65 0.66 4.60
CA ASN A 253 -20.22 0.01 3.41
C ASN A 253 -19.60 -1.36 3.15
N ARG A 254 -18.28 -1.49 3.32
CA ARG A 254 -17.60 -2.80 3.22
C ARG A 254 -18.09 -3.76 4.29
N PHE A 255 -18.24 -3.31 5.52
CA PHE A 255 -18.77 -4.13 6.63
C PHE A 255 -20.18 -4.64 6.32
N ARG A 256 -21.08 -3.78 5.78
CA ARG A 256 -22.42 -4.17 5.34
C ARG A 256 -22.36 -5.28 4.29
N ARG A 257 -21.57 -5.12 3.24
CA ARG A 257 -21.40 -6.12 2.18
C ARG A 257 -20.79 -7.43 2.70
N LEU A 258 -19.82 -7.36 3.61
CA LEU A 258 -19.26 -8.55 4.25
C LEU A 258 -20.30 -9.30 5.09
N ARG A 259 -21.20 -8.59 5.75
CA ARG A 259 -22.31 -9.18 6.50
C ARG A 259 -23.25 -9.98 5.59
N GLU A 260 -23.47 -9.52 4.37
CA GLU A 260 -24.30 -10.18 3.36
C GLU A 260 -23.57 -11.36 2.68
N THR A 261 -22.26 -11.44 2.77
CA THR A 261 -21.42 -12.41 2.04
C THR A 261 -20.52 -13.23 2.97
N ALA A 262 -19.28 -12.85 3.16
CA ALA A 262 -18.27 -13.65 3.88
C ALA A 262 -18.59 -13.92 5.36
N PHE A 263 -19.37 -13.06 6.02
CA PHE A 263 -19.79 -13.31 7.40
C PHE A 263 -20.86 -14.41 7.52
N GLN A 264 -21.51 -14.78 6.41
CA GLN A 264 -22.46 -15.90 6.38
C GLN A 264 -21.78 -17.26 6.51
N ASP A 265 -20.49 -17.35 6.20
CA ASP A 265 -19.74 -18.58 6.34
C ASP A 265 -19.73 -19.06 7.80
N PRO A 266 -20.04 -20.35 8.06
CA PRO A 266 -20.03 -20.91 9.41
C PRO A 266 -18.72 -20.75 10.17
N SER A 267 -17.59 -20.72 9.48
CA SER A 267 -16.24 -20.55 10.06
C SER A 267 -15.85 -19.10 10.28
N SER A 268 -16.70 -18.13 9.87
CA SER A 268 -16.38 -16.72 10.00
C SER A 268 -16.37 -16.26 11.46
N TYR A 269 -15.26 -15.66 11.89
CA TYR A 269 -15.14 -14.97 13.18
C TYR A 269 -16.25 -13.93 13.39
N PHE A 270 -16.71 -13.32 12.30
CA PHE A 270 -17.71 -12.25 12.31
C PHE A 270 -19.14 -12.74 12.12
N ARG A 271 -19.38 -14.08 12.06
CA ARG A 271 -20.71 -14.66 11.87
C ARG A 271 -21.75 -14.15 12.86
N LYS A 272 -21.36 -13.88 14.11
CA LYS A 272 -22.24 -13.31 15.15
C LYS A 272 -22.99 -12.05 14.72
N TYR A 273 -22.39 -11.25 13.79
CA TYR A 273 -23.02 -10.02 13.29
C TYR A 273 -24.07 -10.26 12.20
N THR A 274 -24.23 -11.48 11.72
CA THR A 274 -25.34 -11.87 10.84
C THR A 274 -26.61 -12.22 11.62
N GLN A 275 -26.47 -12.47 12.93
CA GLN A 275 -27.54 -12.90 13.83
C GLN A 275 -28.21 -11.74 14.58
N VAL A 276 -27.72 -10.53 14.40
CA VAL A 276 -28.28 -9.30 14.96
C VAL A 276 -28.84 -8.40 13.86
N SER A 277 -29.60 -7.38 14.21
CA SER A 277 -30.11 -6.40 13.25
C SER A 277 -28.95 -5.69 12.51
N GLU A 278 -29.24 -5.15 11.32
CA GLU A 278 -28.25 -4.38 10.58
C GLU A 278 -27.79 -3.16 11.38
N GLU A 279 -28.71 -2.52 12.08
CA GLU A 279 -28.41 -1.35 12.89
C GLU A 279 -27.43 -1.67 14.03
N GLU A 280 -27.64 -2.77 14.75
CA GLU A 280 -26.73 -3.24 15.82
C GLU A 280 -25.36 -3.61 15.25
N ALA A 281 -25.33 -4.31 14.10
CA ALA A 281 -24.09 -4.68 13.43
C ALA A 281 -23.29 -3.44 12.97
N LEU A 282 -23.98 -2.43 12.40
CA LEU A 282 -23.35 -1.16 12.03
C LEU A 282 -22.96 -0.30 13.22
N ALA A 283 -23.70 -0.37 14.34
CA ALA A 283 -23.30 0.30 15.58
C ALA A 283 -21.95 -0.24 16.10
N TYR A 284 -21.75 -1.57 16.03
CA TYR A 284 -20.46 -2.19 16.31
C TYR A 284 -19.37 -1.70 15.35
N ALA A 285 -19.64 -1.70 14.04
CA ALA A 285 -18.67 -1.22 13.06
C ALA A 285 -18.30 0.25 13.29
N ARG A 286 -19.27 1.13 13.58
CA ARG A 286 -19.01 2.53 13.96
C ARG A 286 -18.14 2.64 15.21
N LYS A 287 -18.45 1.83 16.25
CA LYS A 287 -17.63 1.79 17.48
C LYS A 287 -16.20 1.36 17.17
N THR A 288 -16.00 0.29 16.39
CA THR A 288 -14.66 -0.20 15.97
C THR A 288 -13.91 0.85 15.18
N TRP A 289 -14.59 1.60 14.32
CA TRP A 289 -13.97 2.72 13.61
C TRP A 289 -13.42 3.76 14.58
N HIS A 290 -14.24 4.26 15.48
CA HIS A 290 -13.87 5.34 16.41
C HIS A 290 -12.84 4.92 17.47
N THR A 291 -12.87 3.66 17.90
CA THR A 291 -12.00 3.21 19.01
C THR A 291 -10.70 2.55 18.52
N ILE A 292 -10.62 2.09 17.27
CA ILE A 292 -9.48 1.35 16.75
C ILE A 292 -8.96 1.95 15.44
N ASN A 293 -9.80 2.00 14.39
CA ASN A 293 -9.32 2.31 13.05
C ASN A 293 -8.93 3.78 12.87
N GLU A 294 -9.75 4.69 13.37
CA GLU A 294 -9.50 6.14 13.28
C GLU A 294 -8.31 6.57 14.15
N PRO A 295 -8.18 6.15 15.42
CA PRO A 295 -6.96 6.39 16.19
C PRO A 295 -5.70 5.84 15.51
N ASN A 296 -5.74 4.60 15.01
CA ASN A 296 -4.59 4.05 14.30
C ASN A 296 -4.25 4.82 13.02
N LEU A 297 -5.28 5.26 12.27
CA LEU A 297 -5.06 6.12 11.11
C LEU A 297 -4.35 7.42 11.49
N ILE A 298 -4.82 8.11 12.54
CA ILE A 298 -4.30 9.42 12.96
C ILE A 298 -2.90 9.30 13.58
N GLU A 299 -2.71 8.33 14.46
CA GLU A 299 -1.49 8.19 15.27
C GLU A 299 -0.35 7.53 14.47
N ASN A 300 -0.67 6.55 13.62
CA ASN A 300 0.33 5.66 13.05
C ASN A 300 0.41 5.71 11.52
N VAL A 301 -0.73 5.73 10.81
CA VAL A 301 -0.73 5.56 9.36
C VAL A 301 -0.55 6.91 8.63
N ALA A 302 -1.39 7.90 8.91
CA ALA A 302 -1.36 9.21 8.25
C ALA A 302 -0.02 9.96 8.40
N PRO A 303 0.66 9.92 9.56
CA PRO A 303 1.96 10.58 9.71
C PRO A 303 3.04 10.03 8.76
N THR A 304 2.90 8.78 8.29
CA THR A 304 3.88 8.16 7.37
C THR A 304 3.70 8.57 5.91
N ARG A 305 2.61 9.26 5.55
CA ARG A 305 2.31 9.68 4.18
C ARG A 305 3.45 10.46 3.52
N GLY A 306 4.09 11.37 4.27
CA GLY A 306 5.21 12.16 3.77
C GLY A 306 6.49 11.37 3.48
N ARG A 307 6.56 10.09 3.90
CA ARG A 307 7.69 9.19 3.62
C ARG A 307 7.54 8.48 2.27
N ALA A 308 6.33 8.44 1.71
CA ALA A 308 6.08 7.76 0.46
C ALA A 308 6.76 8.44 -0.73
N THR A 309 7.21 7.64 -1.69
CA THR A 309 7.72 8.12 -2.99
C THR A 309 6.57 8.66 -3.83
N LEU A 310 5.40 8.00 -3.77
CA LEU A 310 4.21 8.40 -4.50
C LEU A 310 2.98 8.32 -3.59
N VAL A 311 2.12 9.33 -3.66
CA VAL A 311 0.83 9.38 -2.95
C VAL A 311 -0.29 9.41 -3.98
N ILE A 312 -1.19 8.43 -3.91
CA ILE A 312 -2.44 8.39 -4.69
C ILE A 312 -3.55 8.94 -3.81
N ARG A 313 -4.18 10.06 -4.19
CA ARG A 313 -5.26 10.65 -3.44
C ARG A 313 -6.61 10.35 -4.08
N LYS A 314 -7.46 9.63 -3.36
CA LYS A 314 -8.82 9.28 -3.75
C LYS A 314 -9.85 10.32 -3.31
N GLY A 315 -10.91 10.48 -4.11
CA GLY A 315 -12.12 11.24 -3.79
C GLY A 315 -13.19 10.38 -3.12
N PRO A 316 -14.34 10.99 -2.74
CA PRO A 316 -15.44 10.31 -2.07
C PRO A 316 -16.01 9.12 -2.87
N ASP A 317 -15.89 9.17 -4.18
CA ASP A 317 -16.32 8.16 -5.15
C ASP A 317 -15.35 7.00 -5.34
N HIS A 318 -14.33 6.87 -4.50
CA HIS A 318 -13.18 5.95 -4.59
C HIS A 318 -12.23 6.20 -5.77
N LYS A 319 -12.53 7.10 -6.70
CA LYS A 319 -11.67 7.38 -7.85
C LYS A 319 -10.48 8.24 -7.45
N VAL A 320 -9.36 8.00 -8.10
CA VAL A 320 -8.15 8.81 -7.89
C VAL A 320 -8.34 10.17 -8.54
N GLN A 321 -8.12 11.22 -7.75
CA GLN A 321 -8.23 12.61 -8.18
C GLN A 321 -6.89 13.28 -8.43
N ARG A 322 -5.87 12.89 -7.67
CA ARG A 322 -4.52 13.48 -7.73
C ARG A 322 -3.47 12.43 -7.43
N VAL A 323 -2.31 12.65 -8.01
CA VAL A 323 -1.08 11.89 -7.72
C VAL A 323 0.02 12.88 -7.34
N ARG A 324 0.69 12.61 -6.23
CA ARG A 324 1.88 13.37 -5.81
C ARG A 324 3.10 12.47 -5.91
N LEU A 325 4.10 12.89 -6.65
CA LEU A 325 5.37 12.17 -6.82
C LEU A 325 6.50 12.96 -6.17
N ARG A 326 7.31 12.32 -5.34
CA ARG A 326 8.54 12.90 -4.81
C ARG A 326 9.60 12.89 -5.92
N LYS A 327 10.26 14.04 -6.14
CA LYS A 327 11.39 14.16 -7.05
C LYS A 327 12.56 13.32 -6.54
N LEU A 328 13.37 12.79 -7.46
CA LEU A 328 14.62 12.11 -7.16
C LEU A 328 15.66 13.08 -6.62
#